data_79e626ff74f0a3efb97c362a2ef1bf86
#
_entry.id   79e626ff74f0a3efb97c362a2ef1bf86
#
_cell.length_a   1.000
_cell.length_b   1.000
_cell.length_c   1.000
_cell.angle_alpha   90.00
_cell.angle_beta   90.00
_cell.angle_gamma   90.00
#
_symmetry.space_group_name_H-M   'P 1'
#
loop_
_entity.id
_entity.type
_entity.pdbx_description
1 polymer ?
#
loop_
_entity_poly.entity_id
_entity_poly.type
_entity_poly.pdbx_seq_one_letter_code
_entity_poly.pdbx_strand_id
1 'polypeptide(L)'
;GPSGSGKSTLLRLLNRLDDTLSGEISWRDELLTSMEPVQLRRRVGTIFQRAPLFDGTVLDNFVVADSTVDEERGRHVLEHVGLAPELLDREVSTLSGGEAQRMCVARALLTRPEVLLADEPTAALDVDARHAIEALARQLADEGISIIWVSHDTDQVRRLADHALAIVDGKVAAFGHLDELDASTDPIVRRLIGAP
;
A
#
# COMPACT_ATOMS: atom_id res chain seq x y z
N GLY A 1 9.00 12.57 -2.63
CA GLY A 1 9.97 13.31 -1.79
C GLY A 1 11.17 12.47 -1.38
N PRO A 2 12.28 13.09 -0.93
CA PRO A 2 13.52 12.40 -0.57
C PRO A 2 13.35 11.43 0.62
N SER A 3 14.35 10.55 0.82
CA SER A 3 14.38 9.66 2.00
C SER A 3 14.40 10.49 3.29
N GLY A 4 13.69 10.04 4.31
CA GLY A 4 13.58 10.76 5.60
C GLY A 4 12.66 11.98 5.62
N SER A 5 11.96 12.30 4.53
CA SER A 5 11.05 13.47 4.46
C SER A 5 9.75 13.31 5.26
N GLY A 6 9.46 12.14 5.87
CA GLY A 6 8.27 11.90 6.68
C GLY A 6 7.15 11.11 6.01
N LYS A 7 7.36 10.54 4.80
CA LYS A 7 6.34 9.77 4.06
C LYS A 7 5.80 8.57 4.83
N SER A 8 6.68 7.70 5.30
CA SER A 8 6.28 6.51 6.09
C SER A 8 5.66 6.92 7.44
N THR A 9 6.11 8.00 8.05
CA THR A 9 5.49 8.56 9.26
C THR A 9 4.05 8.97 8.97
N LEU A 10 3.80 9.66 7.85
CA LEU A 10 2.43 10.01 7.45
C LEU A 10 1.55 8.78 7.27
N LEU A 11 2.04 7.73 6.57
CA LEU A 11 1.26 6.49 6.42
C LEU A 11 0.91 5.87 7.77
N ARG A 12 1.86 5.84 8.72
CA ARG A 12 1.63 5.26 10.05
C ARG A 12 0.62 6.05 10.88
N LEU A 13 0.48 7.35 10.65
CA LEU A 13 -0.57 8.17 11.26
C LEU A 13 -1.95 7.87 10.66
N LEU A 14 -2.05 7.56 9.35
CA LEU A 14 -3.33 7.31 8.67
C LEU A 14 -4.03 6.02 9.13
N ASN A 15 -3.30 5.05 9.67
CA ASN A 15 -3.88 3.82 10.24
C ASN A 15 -3.67 3.70 11.76
N ARG A 16 -3.26 4.79 12.41
CA ARG A 16 -2.99 4.84 13.85
C ARG A 16 -2.00 3.77 14.34
N LEU A 17 -0.97 3.47 13.55
CA LEU A 17 0.22 2.79 14.06
C LEU A 17 1.07 3.74 14.92
N ASP A 18 1.01 5.04 14.61
CA ASP A 18 1.52 6.13 15.44
C ASP A 18 0.38 7.14 15.69
N ASP A 19 0.41 7.82 16.83
CA ASP A 19 -0.53 8.90 17.14
C ASP A 19 0.07 10.26 16.79
N THR A 20 -0.80 11.22 16.41
CA THR A 20 -0.40 12.61 16.15
C THR A 20 -0.02 13.31 17.46
N LEU A 21 1.11 14.03 17.45
CA LEU A 21 1.50 14.91 18.57
C LEU A 21 0.71 16.21 18.56
N SER A 22 0.27 16.66 17.39
CA SER A 22 -0.55 17.86 17.20
C SER A 22 -1.30 17.78 15.88
N GLY A 23 -2.39 18.54 15.75
CA GLY A 23 -3.26 18.49 14.58
C GLY A 23 -4.25 17.32 14.64
N GLU A 24 -5.09 17.23 13.63
CA GLU A 24 -6.16 16.25 13.53
C GLU A 24 -6.15 15.59 12.14
N ILE A 25 -6.50 14.33 12.11
CA ILE A 25 -6.72 13.58 10.85
C ILE A 25 -8.15 13.07 10.91
N SER A 26 -8.92 13.39 9.88
CA SER A 26 -10.29 12.87 9.72
C SER A 26 -10.42 12.06 8.43
N TRP A 27 -11.33 11.08 8.46
CA TRP A 27 -11.73 10.30 7.30
C TRP A 27 -13.25 10.20 7.28
N ARG A 28 -13.89 10.65 6.18
CA ARG A 28 -15.36 10.74 6.06
C ARG A 28 -15.99 11.50 7.23
N ASP A 29 -15.43 12.68 7.57
CA ASP A 29 -15.88 13.57 8.64
C ASP A 29 -15.75 13.00 10.07
N GLU A 30 -15.14 11.81 10.23
CA GLU A 30 -14.85 11.22 11.54
C GLU A 30 -13.36 11.34 11.86
N LEU A 31 -13.02 11.82 13.08
CA LEU A 31 -11.64 11.89 13.53
C LEU A 31 -11.05 10.47 13.68
N LEU A 32 -9.85 10.22 13.16
CA LEU A 32 -9.22 8.91 13.32
C LEU A 32 -9.01 8.53 14.78
N THR A 33 -8.80 9.53 15.65
CA THR A 33 -8.63 9.32 17.10
C THR A 33 -9.90 8.82 17.81
N SER A 34 -11.09 9.03 17.23
CA SER A 34 -12.35 8.51 17.76
C SER A 34 -12.65 7.07 17.30
N MET A 35 -12.00 6.62 16.22
CA MET A 35 -12.20 5.27 15.69
C MET A 35 -11.47 4.23 16.55
N GLU A 36 -12.06 3.05 16.72
CA GLU A 36 -11.39 1.93 17.36
C GLU A 36 -10.23 1.44 16.45
N PRO A 37 -8.96 1.34 16.95
CA PRO A 37 -7.79 1.11 16.11
C PRO A 37 -7.83 -0.19 15.27
N VAL A 38 -8.39 -1.28 15.82
CA VAL A 38 -8.48 -2.56 15.10
C VAL A 38 -9.49 -2.44 13.97
N GLN A 39 -10.62 -1.76 14.19
CA GLN A 39 -11.62 -1.54 13.15
C GLN A 39 -11.10 -0.62 12.05
N LEU A 40 -10.38 0.43 12.42
CA LEU A 40 -9.73 1.30 11.44
C LEU A 40 -8.74 0.51 10.56
N ARG A 41 -7.86 -0.30 11.16
CA ARG A 41 -6.83 -1.08 10.44
C ARG A 41 -7.40 -2.19 9.56
N ARG A 42 -8.62 -2.65 9.81
CA ARG A 42 -9.34 -3.55 8.88
C ARG A 42 -9.80 -2.81 7.63
N ARG A 43 -10.23 -1.55 7.77
CA ARG A 43 -10.67 -0.70 6.65
C ARG A 43 -9.50 -0.02 5.93
N VAL A 44 -8.40 0.23 6.64
CA VAL A 44 -7.16 0.86 6.13
C VAL A 44 -6.03 -0.15 6.25
N GLY A 45 -5.91 -1.01 5.26
CA GLY A 45 -4.88 -2.04 5.20
C GLY A 45 -3.50 -1.47 4.91
N THR A 46 -2.43 -2.19 5.28
CA THR A 46 -1.05 -1.75 5.05
C THR A 46 -0.25 -2.83 4.34
N ILE A 47 0.46 -2.41 3.29
CA ILE A 47 1.43 -3.19 2.55
C ILE A 47 2.80 -2.58 2.86
N PHE A 48 3.64 -3.34 3.55
CA PHE A 48 4.98 -2.90 3.95
C PHE A 48 6.01 -3.14 2.84
N GLN A 49 7.11 -2.42 2.90
CA GLN A 49 8.26 -2.58 2.00
C GLN A 49 8.81 -4.02 2.01
N ARG A 50 8.84 -4.65 3.17
CA ARG A 50 9.16 -6.08 3.30
C ARG A 50 7.91 -6.80 3.75
N ALA A 51 7.55 -7.87 3.04
CA ALA A 51 6.42 -8.72 3.38
C ALA A 51 6.56 -9.29 4.80
N PRO A 52 5.70 -8.91 5.77
CA PRO A 52 5.73 -9.51 7.09
C PRO A 52 5.06 -10.88 7.04
N LEU A 53 5.85 -11.95 7.04
CA LEU A 53 5.38 -13.33 7.04
C LEU A 53 5.32 -13.86 8.45
N PHE A 54 4.26 -14.60 8.76
CA PHE A 54 4.16 -15.45 9.96
C PHE A 54 4.56 -16.87 9.58
N ASP A 55 5.21 -17.60 10.47
CA ASP A 55 5.60 -19.00 10.23
C ASP A 55 4.39 -19.86 9.87
N GLY A 56 4.60 -20.87 9.02
CA GLY A 56 3.56 -21.77 8.53
C GLY A 56 3.20 -21.56 7.07
N THR A 57 2.02 -22.02 6.69
CA THR A 57 1.53 -21.98 5.32
C THR A 57 0.95 -20.61 4.95
N VAL A 58 0.64 -20.43 3.68
CA VAL A 58 -0.13 -19.26 3.18
C VAL A 58 -1.50 -19.19 3.86
N LEU A 59 -2.18 -20.35 4.03
CA LEU A 59 -3.47 -20.39 4.71
C LEU A 59 -3.34 -19.94 6.18
N ASP A 60 -2.30 -20.37 6.91
CA ASP A 60 -2.07 -19.93 8.28
C ASP A 60 -1.92 -18.41 8.35
N ASN A 61 -1.23 -17.81 7.39
CA ASN A 61 -1.10 -16.35 7.27
C ASN A 61 -2.43 -15.66 6.99
N PHE A 62 -3.33 -16.28 6.24
CA PHE A 62 -4.66 -15.75 5.97
C PHE A 62 -5.57 -15.82 7.19
N VAL A 63 -5.50 -16.91 7.96
CA VAL A 63 -6.24 -17.07 9.22
C VAL A 63 -5.88 -15.98 10.25
N VAL A 64 -4.64 -15.48 10.25
CA VAL A 64 -4.24 -14.33 11.11
C VAL A 64 -5.04 -13.07 10.77
N ALA A 65 -5.35 -12.83 9.51
CA ALA A 65 -6.12 -11.65 9.08
C ALA A 65 -7.62 -11.82 9.28
N ASP A 66 -8.12 -13.01 8.96
CA ASP A 66 -9.53 -13.37 9.11
C ASP A 66 -9.64 -14.84 9.54
N SER A 67 -9.97 -15.08 10.81
CA SER A 67 -10.11 -16.42 11.37
C SER A 67 -11.27 -17.25 10.75
N THR A 68 -12.10 -16.64 9.92
CA THR A 68 -13.22 -17.31 9.22
C THR A 68 -12.86 -17.71 7.79
N VAL A 69 -11.63 -17.45 7.34
CA VAL A 69 -11.20 -17.84 6.00
C VAL A 69 -11.12 -19.35 5.89
N ASP A 70 -11.74 -19.91 4.86
CA ASP A 70 -11.62 -21.29 4.45
C ASP A 70 -10.71 -21.43 3.21
N GLU A 71 -10.48 -22.67 2.79
CA GLU A 71 -9.61 -22.95 1.64
C GLU A 71 -10.17 -22.34 0.34
N GLU A 72 -11.48 -22.38 0.11
CA GLU A 72 -12.10 -21.86 -1.10
C GLU A 72 -11.86 -20.35 -1.21
N ARG A 73 -12.14 -19.62 -0.15
CA ARG A 73 -11.89 -18.17 -0.09
C ARG A 73 -10.40 -17.84 -0.15
N GLY A 74 -9.56 -18.66 0.48
CA GLY A 74 -8.11 -18.54 0.41
C GLY A 74 -7.56 -18.68 -1.02
N ARG A 75 -8.03 -19.71 -1.75
CA ARG A 75 -7.64 -19.94 -3.16
C ARG A 75 -8.13 -18.80 -4.06
N HIS A 76 -9.39 -18.37 -3.87
CA HIS A 76 -9.95 -17.24 -4.64
C HIS A 76 -9.17 -15.94 -4.47
N VAL A 77 -8.76 -15.60 -3.25
CA VAL A 77 -7.98 -14.36 -3.04
C VAL A 77 -6.56 -14.47 -3.60
N LEU A 78 -5.96 -15.67 -3.66
CA LEU A 78 -4.69 -15.88 -4.35
C LEU A 78 -4.81 -15.62 -5.85
N GLU A 79 -5.83 -16.18 -6.50
CA GLU A 79 -6.10 -15.93 -7.93
C GLU A 79 -6.33 -14.44 -8.19
N HIS A 80 -7.05 -13.73 -7.30
CA HIS A 80 -7.31 -12.30 -7.42
C HIS A 80 -6.01 -11.48 -7.46
N VAL A 81 -4.97 -11.89 -6.71
CA VAL A 81 -3.66 -11.20 -6.74
C VAL A 81 -2.67 -11.81 -7.75
N GLY A 82 -3.15 -12.66 -8.67
CA GLY A 82 -2.34 -13.29 -9.71
C GLY A 82 -1.34 -14.33 -9.18
N LEU A 83 -1.72 -15.04 -8.11
CA LEU A 83 -0.98 -16.18 -7.57
C LEU A 83 -1.73 -17.48 -7.85
N ALA A 84 -0.97 -18.57 -8.04
CA ALA A 84 -1.55 -19.89 -8.22
C ALA A 84 -2.25 -20.35 -6.92
N PRO A 85 -3.50 -20.86 -7.01
CA PRO A 85 -4.28 -21.27 -5.84
C PRO A 85 -3.63 -22.42 -5.05
N GLU A 86 -2.77 -23.21 -5.70
CA GLU A 86 -2.00 -24.31 -5.07
C GLU A 86 -0.98 -23.80 -4.04
N LEU A 87 -0.65 -22.52 -4.07
CA LEU A 87 0.23 -21.91 -3.07
C LEU A 87 -0.41 -21.83 -1.69
N LEU A 88 -1.71 -22.05 -1.55
CA LEU A 88 -2.42 -21.95 -0.28
C LEU A 88 -1.81 -22.84 0.81
N ASP A 89 -1.42 -24.06 0.45
CA ASP A 89 -0.88 -25.07 1.35
C ASP A 89 0.67 -25.01 1.45
N ARG A 90 1.30 -24.03 0.77
CA ARG A 90 2.74 -23.90 0.70
C ARG A 90 3.29 -23.13 1.89
N GLU A 91 4.45 -23.56 2.40
CA GLU A 91 5.21 -22.85 3.43
C GLU A 91 5.66 -21.48 2.90
N VAL A 92 5.35 -20.42 3.64
CA VAL A 92 5.65 -19.03 3.22
C VAL A 92 7.14 -18.76 3.07
N SER A 93 7.99 -19.50 3.80
CA SER A 93 9.46 -19.41 3.71
C SER A 93 10.01 -19.82 2.33
N THR A 94 9.21 -20.51 1.52
CA THR A 94 9.59 -20.98 0.18
C THR A 94 9.11 -20.06 -0.95
N LEU A 95 8.36 -19.01 -0.62
CA LEU A 95 7.87 -18.05 -1.61
C LEU A 95 9.01 -17.15 -2.09
N SER A 96 8.99 -16.82 -3.38
CA SER A 96 9.81 -15.73 -3.92
C SER A 96 9.39 -14.38 -3.32
N GLY A 97 10.25 -13.37 -3.41
CA GLY A 97 9.93 -12.03 -2.90
C GLY A 97 8.64 -11.44 -3.50
N GLY A 98 8.43 -11.64 -4.80
CA GLY A 98 7.22 -11.19 -5.48
C GLY A 98 5.95 -11.96 -5.07
N GLU A 99 6.06 -13.29 -4.88
CA GLU A 99 4.96 -14.11 -4.36
C GLU A 99 4.61 -13.71 -2.92
N ALA A 100 5.62 -13.55 -2.07
CA ALA A 100 5.43 -13.12 -0.68
C ALA A 100 4.75 -11.74 -0.59
N GLN A 101 5.14 -10.80 -1.45
CA GLN A 101 4.54 -9.47 -1.49
C GLN A 101 3.07 -9.54 -1.94
N ARG A 102 2.76 -10.26 -3.03
CA ARG A 102 1.37 -10.45 -3.48
C ARG A 102 0.53 -11.22 -2.45
N MET A 103 1.10 -12.22 -1.78
CA MET A 103 0.43 -12.92 -0.68
C MET A 103 0.07 -11.96 0.47
N CYS A 104 0.95 -11.01 0.81
CA CYS A 104 0.63 -9.98 1.80
C CYS A 104 -0.47 -9.03 1.33
N VAL A 105 -0.56 -8.73 0.03
CA VAL A 105 -1.72 -8.00 -0.54
C VAL A 105 -2.98 -8.85 -0.40
N ALA A 106 -2.96 -10.13 -0.78
CA ALA A 106 -4.08 -11.06 -0.63
C ALA A 106 -4.57 -11.12 0.83
N ARG A 107 -3.64 -11.24 1.78
CA ARG A 107 -3.94 -11.21 3.21
C ARG A 107 -4.63 -9.91 3.64
N ALA A 108 -4.19 -8.76 3.13
CA ALA A 108 -4.86 -7.48 3.41
C ALA A 108 -6.28 -7.44 2.80
N LEU A 109 -6.49 -7.97 1.61
CA LEU A 109 -7.80 -8.00 0.94
C LEU A 109 -8.85 -8.84 1.69
N LEU A 110 -8.44 -9.85 2.47
CA LEU A 110 -9.35 -10.64 3.28
C LEU A 110 -10.13 -9.80 4.30
N THR A 111 -9.59 -8.68 4.76
CA THR A 111 -10.29 -7.74 5.65
C THR A 111 -11.25 -6.80 4.92
N ARG A 112 -11.33 -6.86 3.57
CA ARG A 112 -12.13 -5.99 2.71
C ARG A 112 -11.83 -4.51 2.94
N PRO A 113 -10.57 -4.07 2.76
CA PRO A 113 -10.18 -2.71 3.02
C PRO A 113 -10.80 -1.74 2.02
N GLU A 114 -11.09 -0.52 2.48
CA GLU A 114 -11.48 0.60 1.62
C GLU A 114 -10.26 1.38 1.14
N VAL A 115 -9.17 1.32 1.91
CA VAL A 115 -7.90 1.99 1.61
C VAL A 115 -6.74 1.02 1.82
N LEU A 116 -5.77 1.02 0.91
CA LEU A 116 -4.48 0.34 1.07
C LEU A 116 -3.36 1.37 1.14
N LEU A 117 -2.59 1.32 2.21
CA LEU A 117 -1.38 2.11 2.41
C LEU A 117 -0.17 1.27 1.98
N ALA A 118 0.53 1.67 0.94
CA ALA A 118 1.67 0.95 0.39
C ALA A 118 2.96 1.74 0.61
N ASP A 119 3.80 1.27 1.54
CA ASP A 119 5.07 1.92 1.88
C ASP A 119 6.23 1.28 1.10
N GLU A 120 6.59 1.87 -0.04
CA GLU A 120 7.63 1.39 -0.96
C GLU A 120 7.54 -0.13 -1.27
N PRO A 121 6.37 -0.68 -1.61
CA PRO A 121 6.11 -2.13 -1.61
C PRO A 121 6.89 -2.90 -2.69
N THR A 122 7.57 -2.19 -3.60
CA THR A 122 8.34 -2.76 -4.71
C THR A 122 9.84 -2.52 -4.61
N ALA A 123 10.33 -1.86 -3.55
CA ALA A 123 11.73 -1.44 -3.47
C ALA A 123 12.74 -2.61 -3.44
N ALA A 124 12.32 -3.79 -2.96
CA ALA A 124 13.17 -4.99 -2.86
C ALA A 124 12.90 -6.04 -3.95
N LEU A 125 12.10 -5.71 -4.97
CA LEU A 125 11.65 -6.63 -6.00
C LEU A 125 12.44 -6.45 -7.30
N ASP A 126 12.57 -7.53 -8.06
CA ASP A 126 13.01 -7.48 -9.45
C ASP A 126 11.99 -6.75 -10.34
N VAL A 127 12.36 -6.52 -11.60
CA VAL A 127 11.57 -5.72 -12.53
C VAL A 127 10.21 -6.36 -12.81
N ASP A 128 10.15 -7.68 -13.01
CA ASP A 128 8.91 -8.37 -13.35
C ASP A 128 7.94 -8.41 -12.16
N ALA A 129 8.45 -8.72 -10.97
CA ALA A 129 7.65 -8.71 -9.75
C ALA A 129 7.16 -7.29 -9.40
N ARG A 130 7.98 -6.25 -9.67
CA ARG A 130 7.58 -4.84 -9.52
C ARG A 130 6.39 -4.52 -10.43
N HIS A 131 6.49 -4.83 -11.72
CA HIS A 131 5.40 -4.57 -12.66
C HIS A 131 4.13 -5.33 -12.31
N ALA A 132 4.24 -6.57 -11.82
CA ALA A 132 3.09 -7.33 -11.36
C ALA A 132 2.38 -6.66 -10.17
N ILE A 133 3.12 -6.13 -9.19
CA ILE A 133 2.54 -5.39 -8.06
C ILE A 133 1.94 -4.05 -8.50
N GLU A 134 2.59 -3.33 -9.43
CA GLU A 134 2.05 -2.10 -10.01
C GLU A 134 0.72 -2.35 -10.76
N ALA A 135 0.66 -3.41 -11.58
CA ALA A 135 -0.55 -3.78 -12.29
C ALA A 135 -1.68 -4.20 -11.33
N LEU A 136 -1.35 -4.97 -10.29
CA LEU A 136 -2.30 -5.34 -9.24
C LEU A 136 -2.85 -4.10 -8.51
N ALA A 137 -2.01 -3.11 -8.21
CA ALA A 137 -2.45 -1.87 -7.57
C ALA A 137 -3.45 -1.11 -8.47
N ARG A 138 -3.20 -1.02 -9.78
CA ARG A 138 -4.16 -0.40 -10.72
C ARG A 138 -5.47 -1.18 -10.78
N GLN A 139 -5.42 -2.51 -10.89
CA GLN A 139 -6.61 -3.36 -10.86
C GLN A 139 -7.45 -3.09 -9.60
N LEU A 140 -6.85 -3.10 -8.40
CA LEU A 140 -7.54 -2.86 -7.15
C LEU A 140 -8.14 -1.43 -7.06
N ALA A 141 -7.46 -0.44 -7.64
CA ALA A 141 -7.98 0.92 -7.73
C ALA A 141 -9.23 0.98 -8.65
N ASP A 142 -9.20 0.28 -9.79
CA ASP A 142 -10.35 0.17 -10.72
C ASP A 142 -11.53 -0.56 -10.06
N GLU A 143 -11.28 -1.46 -9.11
CA GLU A 143 -12.28 -2.14 -8.29
C GLU A 143 -12.82 -1.25 -7.14
N GLY A 144 -12.30 -0.03 -6.98
CA GLY A 144 -12.78 0.98 -6.03
C GLY A 144 -12.03 1.04 -4.70
N ILE A 145 -10.89 0.35 -4.56
CA ILE A 145 -10.03 0.48 -3.39
C ILE A 145 -9.12 1.70 -3.57
N SER A 146 -9.17 2.64 -2.64
CA SER A 146 -8.24 3.79 -2.66
C SER A 146 -6.82 3.34 -2.29
N ILE A 147 -5.81 3.71 -3.09
CA ILE A 147 -4.43 3.32 -2.81
C ILE A 147 -3.58 4.55 -2.53
N ILE A 148 -2.93 4.59 -1.37
CA ILE A 148 -1.93 5.59 -1.03
C ILE A 148 -0.56 4.92 -1.14
N TRP A 149 0.19 5.28 -2.19
CA TRP A 149 1.45 4.64 -2.54
C TRP A 149 2.63 5.56 -2.27
N VAL A 150 3.54 5.14 -1.41
CA VAL A 150 4.83 5.83 -1.21
C VAL A 150 5.86 5.27 -2.16
N SER A 151 6.53 6.16 -2.88
CA SER A 151 7.68 5.85 -3.72
C SER A 151 8.67 7.01 -3.73
N HIS A 152 9.94 6.69 -3.96
CA HIS A 152 10.98 7.66 -4.32
C HIS A 152 11.32 7.60 -5.82
N ASP A 153 10.73 6.65 -6.56
CA ASP A 153 10.86 6.49 -8.01
C ASP A 153 9.80 7.35 -8.72
N THR A 154 10.24 8.42 -9.35
CA THR A 154 9.36 9.37 -10.03
C THR A 154 8.69 8.76 -11.27
N ASP A 155 9.35 7.83 -11.96
CA ASP A 155 8.76 7.15 -13.11
C ASP A 155 7.62 6.21 -12.66
N GLN A 156 7.78 5.57 -11.50
CA GLN A 156 6.70 4.79 -10.88
C GLN A 156 5.51 5.68 -10.50
N VAL A 157 5.76 6.85 -9.90
CA VAL A 157 4.69 7.81 -9.57
C VAL A 157 3.92 8.18 -10.84
N ARG A 158 4.61 8.46 -11.94
CA ARG A 158 3.98 8.81 -13.24
C ARG A 158 3.13 7.69 -13.83
N ARG A 159 3.54 6.44 -13.63
CA ARG A 159 2.77 5.27 -14.12
C ARG A 159 1.53 4.99 -13.29
N LEU A 160 1.56 5.28 -11.99
CA LEU A 160 0.54 4.81 -11.05
C LEU A 160 -0.40 5.89 -10.54
N ALA A 161 0.07 7.13 -10.37
CA ALA A 161 -0.68 8.12 -9.61
C ALA A 161 -1.67 8.91 -10.48
N ASP A 162 -2.88 9.10 -9.95
CA ASP A 162 -3.81 10.11 -10.43
C ASP A 162 -3.53 11.45 -9.74
N HIS A 163 -3.19 11.40 -8.43
CA HIS A 163 -2.78 12.54 -7.62
C HIS A 163 -1.44 12.30 -6.97
N ALA A 164 -0.66 13.34 -6.74
CA ALA A 164 0.61 13.24 -6.04
C ALA A 164 0.71 14.24 -4.88
N LEU A 165 1.30 13.76 -3.78
CA LEU A 165 1.67 14.55 -2.62
C LEU A 165 3.20 14.53 -2.48
N ALA A 166 3.84 15.67 -2.63
CA ALA A 166 5.28 15.81 -2.41
C ALA A 166 5.56 16.33 -1.00
N ILE A 167 6.39 15.59 -0.24
CA ILE A 167 6.79 15.95 1.13
C ILE A 167 8.30 16.21 1.13
N VAL A 168 8.70 17.34 1.70
CA VAL A 168 10.09 17.75 1.90
C VAL A 168 10.24 18.26 3.32
N ASP A 169 11.21 17.74 4.08
CA ASP A 169 11.49 18.13 5.46
C ASP A 169 10.24 18.18 6.36
N GLY A 170 9.38 17.17 6.22
CA GLY A 170 8.13 17.04 6.99
C GLY A 170 7.01 18.01 6.59
N LYS A 171 7.16 18.75 5.49
CA LYS A 171 6.17 19.71 5.00
C LYS A 171 5.65 19.31 3.63
N VAL A 172 4.39 19.64 3.37
CA VAL A 172 3.79 19.50 2.04
C VAL A 172 4.41 20.55 1.12
N ALA A 173 5.15 20.10 0.11
CA ALA A 173 5.74 20.96 -0.92
C ALA A 173 4.80 21.12 -2.11
N ALA A 174 4.03 20.06 -2.46
CA ALA A 174 3.02 20.11 -3.51
C ALA A 174 1.95 19.04 -3.27
N PHE A 175 0.73 19.30 -3.70
CA PHE A 175 -0.39 18.36 -3.74
C PHE A 175 -1.33 18.73 -4.86
N GLY A 176 -1.77 17.75 -5.66
CA GLY A 176 -2.74 17.95 -6.73
C GLY A 176 -2.80 16.78 -7.71
N HIS A 177 -3.62 16.93 -8.73
CA HIS A 177 -3.66 16.01 -9.86
C HIS A 177 -2.31 16.00 -10.58
N LEU A 178 -1.86 14.82 -11.04
CA LEU A 178 -0.53 14.70 -11.63
C LEU A 178 -0.34 15.62 -12.85
N ASP A 179 -1.34 15.74 -13.71
CA ASP A 179 -1.29 16.62 -14.89
C ASP A 179 -1.11 18.11 -14.51
N GLU A 180 -1.75 18.55 -13.40
CA GLU A 180 -1.61 19.92 -12.90
C GLU A 180 -0.20 20.18 -12.35
N LEU A 181 0.36 19.17 -11.64
CA LEU A 181 1.71 19.24 -11.12
C LEU A 181 2.75 19.23 -12.25
N ASP A 182 2.51 18.49 -13.33
CA ASP A 182 3.36 18.47 -14.52
C ASP A 182 3.39 19.83 -15.24
N ALA A 183 2.28 20.55 -15.24
CA ALA A 183 2.17 21.90 -15.79
C ALA A 183 2.80 22.97 -14.88
N SER A 184 3.23 22.61 -13.65
CA SER A 184 3.82 23.56 -12.71
C SER A 184 5.12 24.16 -13.25
N THR A 185 5.28 25.46 -13.06
CA THR A 185 6.53 26.20 -13.34
C THR A 185 7.51 26.21 -12.16
N ASP A 186 7.08 25.73 -10.99
CA ASP A 186 7.95 25.65 -9.80
C ASP A 186 9.02 24.57 -9.99
N PRO A 187 10.32 24.94 -9.98
CA PRO A 187 11.41 23.99 -10.18
C PRO A 187 11.46 22.89 -9.12
N ILE A 188 10.99 23.17 -7.89
CA ILE A 188 10.97 22.21 -6.80
C ILE A 188 9.91 21.16 -7.10
N VAL A 189 8.72 21.58 -7.47
CA VAL A 189 7.61 20.68 -7.83
C VAL A 189 8.03 19.78 -8.98
N ARG A 190 8.52 20.38 -10.10
CA ARG A 190 8.99 19.62 -11.27
C ARG A 190 10.02 18.55 -10.92
N ARG A 191 11.03 18.92 -10.12
CA ARG A 191 12.05 17.97 -9.66
C ARG A 191 11.47 16.83 -8.82
N LEU A 192 10.50 17.12 -7.94
CA LEU A 192 9.92 16.14 -7.01
C LEU A 192 9.01 15.11 -7.69
N ILE A 193 8.38 15.49 -8.82
CA ILE A 193 7.51 14.61 -9.61
C ILE A 193 8.21 14.03 -10.85
N GLY A 194 9.48 14.36 -11.08
CA GLY A 194 10.24 13.92 -12.27
C GLY A 194 9.72 14.54 -13.57
N ALA A 195 9.17 15.76 -13.52
CA ALA A 195 8.77 16.47 -14.73
C ALA A 195 9.99 16.84 -15.59
N PRO A 196 9.95 16.64 -16.92
CA PRO A 196 11.04 16.94 -17.83
C PRO A 196 11.39 18.43 -17.89
#